data_b106e83fe5377776d3e193190968c1dc
#
_entry.id   b106e83fe5377776d3e193190968c1dc
#
_cell.length_a   1.000
_cell.length_b   1.000
_cell.length_c   1.000
_cell.angle_alpha   90.00
_cell.angle_beta   90.00
_cell.angle_gamma   90.00
#
_symmetry.space_group_name_H-M   'P 1'
#
loop_
_entity.id
_entity.type
_entity.pdbx_description
1 polymer ?
#
loop_
_entity_poly.entity_id
_entity_poly.type
_entity_poly.pdbx_seq_one_letter_code
_entity_poly.pdbx_strand_id
1 'polypeptide(L)'
;MHRYLILSLLISCLSLQPVMAVNPVMRYFTQLLDETRAEIAIGELMREQFLSEFPDYLKIASDTDMSLRMRKLAENSSRAELKYNVLVINSDIPDEIPLPGGTLIVTSGLLTAATTDDQRDFILARNVMHIALKHPMKLIKNEGLYPTILNQLKTRTEQRNPLILRKILRDYLRNIPKLDHKKADLQGILLTSSPDRTRKAAIEMLKSFSIRIWPVLPWDTGDLPARITELEKLKLPE
;
A
#
# COMPACT_ATOMS: atom_id res chain seq x y z
N MET A 1 48.74 -65.51 32.15
CA MET A 1 48.48 -64.07 32.24
C MET A 1 48.50 -63.51 30.85
N HIS A 2 47.29 -63.41 30.21
CA HIS A 2 47.12 -62.85 28.86
C HIS A 2 46.28 -61.59 28.94
N ARG A 3 46.89 -60.46 28.66
CA ARG A 3 46.22 -59.19 28.55
C ARG A 3 45.68 -59.04 27.13
N TYR A 4 44.36 -59.03 26.97
CA TYR A 4 43.71 -58.67 25.72
C TYR A 4 43.58 -57.14 25.68
N LEU A 5 44.26 -56.54 24.66
CA LEU A 5 44.06 -55.16 24.28
C LEU A 5 42.82 -55.11 23.40
N ILE A 6 41.76 -54.47 23.87
CA ILE A 6 40.58 -54.16 23.09
C ILE A 6 40.80 -52.83 22.43
N LEU A 7 41.03 -52.87 21.13
CA LEU A 7 41.13 -51.69 20.25
C LEU A 7 39.69 -51.25 19.91
N SER A 8 39.20 -50.22 20.60
CA SER A 8 37.90 -49.61 20.26
C SER A 8 38.06 -48.69 19.08
N LEU A 9 37.60 -49.14 17.92
CA LEU A 9 37.39 -48.33 16.73
C LEU A 9 36.22 -47.37 16.97
N LEU A 10 36.49 -46.13 17.29
CA LEU A 10 35.53 -45.04 17.21
C LEU A 10 35.27 -44.71 15.74
N ILE A 11 34.21 -45.32 15.20
CA ILE A 11 33.64 -44.89 13.92
C ILE A 11 32.88 -43.58 14.20
N SER A 12 33.51 -42.45 13.95
CA SER A 12 32.84 -41.16 13.89
C SER A 12 31.97 -41.13 12.63
N CYS A 13 30.69 -41.48 12.78
CA CYS A 13 29.69 -41.16 11.78
C CYS A 13 29.56 -39.63 11.71
N LEU A 14 30.37 -39.00 10.88
CA LEU A 14 30.03 -37.68 10.36
C LEU A 14 28.74 -37.84 9.53
N SER A 15 27.63 -37.54 10.16
CA SER A 15 26.37 -37.33 9.46
C SER A 15 26.55 -36.11 8.54
N LEU A 16 26.96 -36.35 7.32
CA LEU A 16 26.77 -35.41 6.21
C LEU A 16 25.28 -35.24 6.04
N GLN A 17 24.70 -34.28 6.75
CA GLN A 17 23.37 -33.80 6.39
C GLN A 17 23.48 -33.21 4.97
N PRO A 18 22.73 -33.71 4.01
CA PRO A 18 22.69 -33.07 2.71
C PRO A 18 22.14 -31.66 2.95
N VAL A 19 22.99 -30.65 2.79
CA VAL A 19 22.53 -29.28 2.62
C VAL A 19 21.72 -29.31 1.35
N MET A 20 20.41 -29.54 1.48
CA MET A 20 19.46 -29.42 0.40
C MET A 20 19.63 -28.00 -0.13
N ALA A 21 20.33 -27.84 -1.24
CA ALA A 21 20.41 -26.59 -1.94
C ALA A 21 18.97 -26.20 -2.30
N VAL A 22 18.39 -25.29 -1.52
CA VAL A 22 17.03 -24.79 -1.76
C VAL A 22 17.04 -24.25 -3.18
N ASN A 23 16.18 -24.82 -4.04
CA ASN A 23 16.05 -24.40 -5.42
C ASN A 23 15.94 -22.86 -5.48
N PRO A 24 16.76 -22.16 -6.28
CA PRO A 24 16.76 -20.70 -6.35
C PRO A 24 15.36 -20.11 -6.61
N VAL A 25 14.54 -20.82 -7.38
CA VAL A 25 13.13 -20.46 -7.64
C VAL A 25 12.31 -20.52 -6.35
N MET A 26 12.44 -21.61 -5.57
CA MET A 26 11.74 -21.74 -4.28
C MET A 26 12.20 -20.69 -3.28
N ARG A 27 13.49 -20.37 -3.25
CA ARG A 27 14.03 -19.30 -2.39
C ARG A 27 13.45 -17.94 -2.76
N TYR A 28 13.35 -17.65 -4.05
CA TYR A 28 12.72 -16.42 -4.55
C TYR A 28 11.26 -16.34 -4.16
N PHE A 29 10.47 -17.40 -4.34
CA PHE A 29 9.06 -17.43 -3.93
C PHE A 29 8.88 -17.27 -2.42
N THR A 30 9.71 -17.91 -1.61
CA THR A 30 9.67 -17.76 -0.15
C THR A 30 9.96 -16.33 0.27
N GLN A 31 10.99 -15.72 -0.31
CA GLN A 31 11.33 -14.32 -0.05
C GLN A 31 10.19 -13.36 -0.46
N LEU A 32 9.59 -13.58 -1.62
CA LEU A 32 8.47 -12.77 -2.11
C LEU A 32 7.24 -12.88 -1.21
N LEU A 33 6.92 -14.09 -0.73
CA LEU A 33 5.83 -14.31 0.21
C LEU A 33 6.10 -13.63 1.56
N ASP A 34 7.33 -13.66 2.05
CA ASP A 34 7.71 -13.00 3.30
C ASP A 34 7.65 -11.47 3.17
N GLU A 35 8.06 -10.92 2.02
CA GLU A 35 7.91 -9.49 1.75
C GLU A 35 6.44 -9.05 1.68
N THR A 36 5.58 -9.85 1.05
CA THR A 36 4.14 -9.56 0.97
C THR A 36 3.48 -9.64 2.34
N ARG A 37 3.83 -10.63 3.15
CA ARG A 37 3.33 -10.74 4.54
C ARG A 37 3.77 -9.55 5.39
N ALA A 38 5.04 -9.14 5.28
CA ALA A 38 5.54 -7.97 5.98
C ALA A 38 4.81 -6.69 5.55
N GLU A 39 4.56 -6.53 4.24
CA GLU A 39 3.79 -5.41 3.69
C GLU A 39 2.38 -5.35 4.27
N ILE A 40 1.66 -6.48 4.29
CA ILE A 40 0.32 -6.58 4.87
C ILE A 40 0.34 -6.23 6.37
N ALA A 41 1.29 -6.79 7.13
CA ALA A 41 1.41 -6.52 8.55
C ALA A 41 1.74 -5.04 8.87
N ILE A 42 2.55 -4.40 8.03
CA ILE A 42 2.85 -2.96 8.11
C ILE A 42 1.57 -2.15 7.85
N GLY A 43 0.82 -2.50 6.81
CA GLY A 43 -0.44 -1.82 6.49
C GLY A 43 -1.47 -1.92 7.60
N GLU A 44 -1.65 -3.10 8.19
CA GLU A 44 -2.55 -3.30 9.33
C GLU A 44 -2.12 -2.49 10.55
N LEU A 45 -0.83 -2.50 10.90
CA LEU A 45 -0.30 -1.70 12.00
C LEU A 45 -0.59 -0.20 11.79
N MET A 46 -0.38 0.29 10.57
CA MET A 46 -0.61 1.70 10.23
C MET A 46 -2.11 2.04 10.25
N ARG A 47 -2.95 1.12 9.77
CA ARG A 47 -4.40 1.26 9.81
C ARG A 47 -4.90 1.35 11.26
N GLU A 48 -4.48 0.42 12.13
CA GLU A 48 -4.85 0.42 13.55
C GLU A 48 -4.41 1.72 14.22
N GLN A 49 -3.18 2.15 13.97
CA GLN A 49 -2.66 3.41 14.52
C GLN A 49 -3.46 4.62 14.02
N PHE A 50 -3.81 4.66 12.72
CA PHE A 50 -4.64 5.73 12.16
C PHE A 50 -5.99 5.80 12.85
N LEU A 51 -6.66 4.66 13.03
CA LEU A 51 -7.95 4.59 13.70
C LEU A 51 -7.88 5.04 15.16
N SER A 52 -6.79 4.76 15.86
CA SER A 52 -6.60 5.17 17.26
C SER A 52 -6.30 6.67 17.42
N GLU A 53 -5.64 7.29 16.41
CA GLU A 53 -5.30 8.72 16.46
C GLU A 53 -6.46 9.64 16.07
N PHE A 54 -7.41 9.13 15.29
CA PHE A 54 -8.49 9.91 14.72
C PHE A 54 -9.87 9.32 15.07
N PRO A 55 -10.19 9.09 16.36
CA PRO A 55 -11.44 8.44 16.77
C PRO A 55 -12.69 9.26 16.36
N ASP A 56 -12.60 10.59 16.32
CA ASP A 56 -13.72 11.48 15.97
C ASP A 56 -14.09 11.43 14.48
N TYR A 57 -13.17 10.98 13.62
CA TYR A 57 -13.43 10.77 12.20
C TYR A 57 -14.10 9.42 11.91
N LEU A 58 -14.32 8.61 12.96
CA LEU A 58 -14.75 7.23 12.89
C LEU A 58 -16.28 7.07 12.80
N LYS A 59 -16.95 7.68 11.84
CA LYS A 59 -18.05 6.95 11.22
C LYS A 59 -17.47 6.09 10.10
N ILE A 60 -16.65 5.10 10.49
CA ILE A 60 -16.10 4.17 9.54
C ILE A 60 -17.20 3.19 9.19
N ALA A 61 -17.77 3.41 8.03
CA ALA A 61 -18.32 2.31 7.29
C ALA A 61 -17.19 1.77 6.42
N SER A 62 -16.78 0.50 6.62
CA SER A 62 -16.16 -0.23 5.51
C SER A 62 -17.15 -0.11 4.37
N ASP A 63 -16.85 0.73 3.36
CA ASP A 63 -17.71 0.86 2.21
C ASP A 63 -17.58 -0.41 1.38
N THR A 64 -18.56 -1.29 1.53
CA THR A 64 -18.55 -2.60 0.87
C THR A 64 -18.59 -2.44 -0.64
N ASP A 65 -19.31 -1.43 -1.17
CA ASP A 65 -19.39 -1.19 -2.61
C ASP A 65 -18.05 -0.68 -3.17
N MET A 66 -17.49 0.35 -2.57
CA MET A 66 -16.17 0.86 -2.97
C MET A 66 -15.08 -0.20 -2.85
N SER A 67 -15.14 -1.03 -1.83
CA SER A 67 -14.18 -2.14 -1.65
C SER A 67 -14.36 -3.22 -2.73
N LEU A 68 -15.59 -3.53 -3.14
CA LEU A 68 -15.86 -4.46 -4.25
C LEU A 68 -15.38 -3.89 -5.58
N ARG A 69 -15.65 -2.62 -5.85
CA ARG A 69 -15.17 -1.92 -7.06
C ARG A 69 -13.63 -1.91 -7.10
N MET A 70 -12.98 -1.56 -5.99
CA MET A 70 -11.51 -1.56 -5.90
C MET A 70 -10.91 -2.94 -6.17
N ARG A 71 -11.50 -4.01 -5.62
CA ARG A 71 -11.08 -5.39 -5.88
C ARG A 71 -11.21 -5.76 -7.34
N LYS A 72 -12.34 -5.43 -7.97
CA LYS A 72 -12.56 -5.67 -9.40
C LYS A 72 -11.51 -4.98 -10.27
N LEU A 73 -11.17 -3.74 -9.96
CA LEU A 73 -10.09 -3.02 -10.65
C LEU A 73 -8.73 -3.70 -10.42
N ALA A 74 -8.50 -4.21 -9.22
CA ALA A 74 -7.25 -4.86 -8.85
C ALA A 74 -7.04 -6.23 -9.53
N GLU A 75 -8.09 -6.91 -10.02
CA GLU A 75 -7.98 -8.17 -10.77
C GLU A 75 -7.06 -8.04 -11.98
N ASN A 76 -7.00 -6.86 -12.59
CA ASN A 76 -6.14 -6.54 -13.73
C ASN A 76 -4.77 -5.96 -13.32
N SER A 77 -4.46 -5.89 -12.03
CA SER A 77 -3.18 -5.41 -11.53
C SER A 77 -2.18 -6.53 -11.31
N SER A 78 -0.91 -6.17 -11.16
CA SER A 78 0.15 -7.14 -10.81
C SER A 78 0.08 -7.66 -9.37
N ARG A 79 -0.89 -7.21 -8.55
CA ARG A 79 -1.05 -7.55 -7.14
C ARG A 79 -2.50 -7.89 -6.79
N ALA A 80 -3.18 -8.64 -7.68
CA ALA A 80 -4.55 -9.09 -7.49
C ALA A 80 -4.75 -9.98 -6.24
N GLU A 81 -3.66 -10.58 -5.72
CA GLU A 81 -3.68 -11.43 -4.54
C GLU A 81 -3.94 -10.70 -3.22
N LEU A 82 -3.80 -9.37 -3.20
CA LEU A 82 -4.02 -8.56 -2.00
C LEU A 82 -5.51 -8.38 -1.70
N LYS A 83 -5.83 -8.29 -0.41
CA LYS A 83 -7.19 -7.94 0.03
C LYS A 83 -7.39 -6.43 -0.01
N TYR A 84 -7.87 -5.93 -1.15
CA TYR A 84 -8.19 -4.51 -1.27
C TYR A 84 -9.46 -4.16 -0.49
N ASN A 85 -9.37 -3.11 0.32
CA ASN A 85 -10.50 -2.58 1.07
C ASN A 85 -10.42 -1.05 1.17
N VAL A 86 -11.58 -0.42 1.25
CA VAL A 86 -11.75 1.02 1.38
C VAL A 86 -12.37 1.35 2.73
N LEU A 87 -11.72 2.24 3.47
CA LEU A 87 -12.24 2.83 4.69
C LEU A 87 -12.61 4.28 4.40
N VAL A 88 -13.86 4.64 4.65
CA VAL A 88 -14.33 6.01 4.51
C VAL A 88 -14.30 6.68 5.86
N ILE A 89 -13.63 7.83 5.96
CA ILE A 89 -13.60 8.66 7.17
C ILE A 89 -14.41 9.94 6.96
N ASN A 90 -15.05 10.41 8.02
CA ASN A 90 -15.87 11.62 7.98
C ASN A 90 -14.98 12.86 8.08
N SER A 91 -14.62 13.43 6.93
CA SER A 91 -13.86 14.68 6.82
C SER A 91 -14.28 15.40 5.54
N ASP A 92 -14.54 16.70 5.64
CA ASP A 92 -14.90 17.53 4.48
C ASP A 92 -13.67 17.86 3.60
N ILE A 93 -12.47 17.63 4.09
CA ILE A 93 -11.23 17.81 3.33
C ILE A 93 -11.07 16.60 2.40
N PRO A 94 -11.01 16.81 1.07
CA PRO A 94 -10.82 15.71 0.14
C PRO A 94 -9.41 15.15 0.27
N ASP A 95 -9.32 13.89 0.70
CA ASP A 95 -8.05 13.21 0.94
C ASP A 95 -8.15 11.71 0.70
N GLU A 96 -7.02 11.08 0.36
CA GLU A 96 -6.87 9.64 0.22
C GLU A 96 -5.49 9.18 0.69
N ILE A 97 -5.45 8.03 1.35
CA ILE A 97 -4.24 7.51 1.99
C ILE A 97 -4.09 6.04 1.59
N PRO A 98 -3.28 5.72 0.56
CA PRO A 98 -2.95 4.34 0.25
C PRO A 98 -2.01 3.77 1.30
N LEU A 99 -2.43 2.73 2.01
CA LEU A 99 -1.58 2.00 2.94
C LEU A 99 -0.97 0.77 2.27
N PRO A 100 0.18 0.28 2.75
CA PRO A 100 0.71 -1.01 2.29
C PRO A 100 -0.32 -2.14 2.45
N GLY A 101 -0.22 -3.17 1.62
CA GLY A 101 -1.01 -4.39 1.81
C GLY A 101 -2.48 -4.34 1.36
N GLY A 102 -2.96 -3.23 0.75
CA GLY A 102 -4.27 -3.22 0.09
C GLY A 102 -5.32 -2.31 0.72
N THR A 103 -5.04 -1.62 1.82
CA THR A 103 -6.00 -0.70 2.43
C THR A 103 -5.89 0.70 1.84
N LEU A 104 -7.03 1.26 1.46
CA LEU A 104 -7.20 2.65 1.09
C LEU A 104 -8.09 3.35 2.12
N ILE A 105 -7.63 4.45 2.69
CA ILE A 105 -8.45 5.37 3.48
C ILE A 105 -8.85 6.54 2.59
N VAL A 106 -10.13 6.87 2.51
CA VAL A 106 -10.65 8.02 1.77
C VAL A 106 -11.54 8.87 2.67
N THR A 107 -11.63 10.15 2.39
CA THR A 107 -12.51 11.06 3.09
C THR A 107 -13.88 11.16 2.41
N SER A 108 -14.94 11.45 3.18
CA SER A 108 -16.25 11.81 2.65
C SER A 108 -16.18 13.03 1.74
N GLY A 109 -15.28 13.97 2.02
CA GLY A 109 -15.03 15.14 1.19
C GLY A 109 -14.52 14.79 -0.21
N LEU A 110 -13.59 13.82 -0.33
CA LEU A 110 -13.14 13.34 -1.62
C LEU A 110 -14.26 12.65 -2.41
N LEU A 111 -15.04 11.79 -1.74
CA LEU A 111 -16.18 11.11 -2.38
C LEU A 111 -17.29 12.08 -2.81
N THR A 112 -17.50 13.15 -2.06
CA THR A 112 -18.43 14.24 -2.43
C THR A 112 -17.89 15.04 -3.61
N ALA A 113 -16.60 15.26 -3.71
CA ALA A 113 -15.97 15.93 -4.85
C ALA A 113 -15.96 15.08 -6.12
N ALA A 114 -15.93 13.75 -5.98
CA ALA A 114 -16.03 12.79 -7.07
C ALA A 114 -17.54 12.56 -7.43
N THR A 115 -18.07 13.43 -8.29
CA THR A 115 -19.50 13.49 -8.61
C THR A 115 -19.97 12.39 -9.57
N THR A 116 -19.05 11.73 -10.27
CA THR A 116 -19.36 10.66 -11.24
C THR A 116 -18.71 9.33 -10.84
N ASP A 117 -19.26 8.23 -11.36
CA ASP A 117 -18.67 6.90 -11.17
C ASP A 117 -17.29 6.77 -11.82
N ASP A 118 -17.09 7.39 -12.99
CA ASP A 118 -15.77 7.40 -13.65
C ASP A 118 -14.70 8.14 -12.82
N GLN A 119 -15.07 9.19 -12.06
CA GLN A 119 -14.17 9.86 -11.12
C GLN A 119 -13.86 8.98 -9.91
N ARG A 120 -14.85 8.26 -9.38
CA ARG A 120 -14.64 7.28 -8.29
C ARG A 120 -13.78 6.12 -8.75
N ASP A 121 -14.01 5.61 -9.96
CA ASP A 121 -13.16 4.57 -10.55
C ASP A 121 -11.73 5.05 -10.74
N PHE A 122 -11.52 6.30 -11.14
CA PHE A 122 -10.18 6.89 -11.19
C PHE A 122 -9.49 6.91 -9.81
N ILE A 123 -10.17 7.36 -8.75
CA ILE A 123 -9.64 7.35 -7.39
C ILE A 123 -9.23 5.93 -6.98
N LEU A 124 -10.11 4.96 -7.17
CA LEU A 124 -9.84 3.57 -6.80
C LEU A 124 -8.70 2.97 -7.62
N ALA A 125 -8.73 3.15 -8.94
CA ALA A 125 -7.76 2.56 -9.86
C ALA A 125 -6.35 3.11 -9.63
N ARG A 126 -6.19 4.44 -9.43
CA ARG A 126 -4.88 5.02 -9.10
C ARG A 126 -4.33 4.47 -7.78
N ASN A 127 -5.19 4.25 -6.78
CA ASN A 127 -4.76 3.70 -5.49
C ASN A 127 -4.43 2.21 -5.58
N VAL A 128 -5.14 1.43 -6.40
CA VAL A 128 -4.70 0.08 -6.77
C VAL A 128 -3.29 0.14 -7.35
N MET A 129 -3.00 1.08 -8.24
CA MET A 129 -1.67 1.21 -8.82
C MET A 129 -0.61 1.72 -7.84
N HIS A 130 -0.94 2.63 -6.92
CA HIS A 130 -0.01 2.98 -5.84
C HIS A 130 0.43 1.74 -5.06
N ILE A 131 -0.51 0.87 -4.70
CA ILE A 131 -0.26 -0.36 -3.95
C ILE A 131 0.48 -1.39 -4.82
N ALA A 132 0.04 -1.62 -6.05
CA ALA A 132 0.64 -2.57 -6.97
C ALA A 132 2.10 -2.22 -7.32
N LEU A 133 2.41 -0.94 -7.49
CA LEU A 133 3.75 -0.43 -7.73
C LEU A 133 4.59 -0.30 -6.43
N LYS A 134 4.02 -0.71 -5.28
CA LYS A 134 4.65 -0.64 -3.95
C LYS A 134 5.09 0.78 -3.56
N HIS A 135 4.39 1.83 -4.03
CA HIS A 135 4.73 3.21 -3.69
C HIS A 135 4.71 3.46 -2.18
N PRO A 136 3.70 2.99 -1.40
CA PRO A 136 3.70 3.10 0.06
C PRO A 136 4.92 2.44 0.71
N MET A 137 5.30 1.24 0.25
CA MET A 137 6.47 0.54 0.79
C MET A 137 7.79 1.22 0.43
N LYS A 138 7.90 1.76 -0.80
CA LYS A 138 9.07 2.55 -1.21
C LYS A 138 9.21 3.79 -0.35
N LEU A 139 8.12 4.51 -0.09
CA LEU A 139 8.09 5.67 0.78
C LEU A 139 8.60 5.32 2.18
N ILE A 140 8.07 4.27 2.79
CA ILE A 140 8.47 3.78 4.12
C ILE A 140 9.97 3.47 4.16
N LYS A 141 10.51 2.83 3.12
CA LYS A 141 11.94 2.50 3.04
C LYS A 141 12.81 3.75 2.83
N ASN A 142 12.41 4.64 1.93
CA ASN A 142 13.15 5.86 1.59
C ASN A 142 13.22 6.86 2.75
N GLU A 143 12.14 6.96 3.54
CA GLU A 143 12.08 7.81 4.73
C GLU A 143 12.71 7.13 5.98
N GLY A 144 13.31 5.95 5.84
CA GLY A 144 13.99 5.24 6.92
C GLY A 144 13.05 4.69 8.00
N LEU A 145 11.75 4.61 7.74
CA LEU A 145 10.75 4.15 8.73
C LEU A 145 10.75 2.63 8.88
N TYR A 146 11.18 1.91 7.85
CA TYR A 146 11.06 0.45 7.76
C TYR A 146 11.65 -0.32 8.95
N PRO A 147 12.90 -0.05 9.40
CA PRO A 147 13.48 -0.77 10.54
C PRO A 147 12.69 -0.56 11.84
N THR A 148 12.24 0.67 12.07
CA THR A 148 11.46 1.03 13.27
C THR A 148 10.10 0.32 13.27
N ILE A 149 9.41 0.26 12.12
CA ILE A 149 8.14 -0.46 11.97
C ILE A 149 8.34 -1.95 12.22
N LEU A 150 9.36 -2.57 11.64
CA LEU A 150 9.65 -4.00 11.86
C LEU A 150 9.92 -4.31 13.33
N ASN A 151 10.59 -3.41 14.05
CA ASN A 151 10.81 -3.57 15.47
C ASN A 151 9.49 -3.54 16.25
N GLN A 152 8.57 -2.62 15.93
CA GLN A 152 7.24 -2.57 16.54
C GLN A 152 6.41 -3.82 16.21
N LEU A 153 6.51 -4.36 14.99
CA LEU A 153 5.81 -5.60 14.60
C LEU A 153 6.33 -6.83 15.36
N LYS A 154 7.62 -6.89 15.70
CA LYS A 154 8.21 -7.98 16.51
C LYS A 154 7.87 -7.86 17.99
N THR A 155 7.47 -6.69 18.45
CA THR A 155 7.08 -6.42 19.83
C THR A 155 5.64 -6.89 20.05
N ARG A 156 5.36 -7.49 21.21
CA ARG A 156 3.98 -7.85 21.60
C ARG A 156 3.09 -6.60 21.56
N THR A 157 1.86 -6.76 21.14
CA THR A 157 0.93 -5.62 20.89
C THR A 157 0.82 -4.70 22.12
N GLU A 158 0.71 -5.28 23.32
CA GLU A 158 0.56 -4.56 24.58
C GLU A 158 1.83 -3.79 24.99
N GLN A 159 2.96 -4.12 24.39
CA GLN A 159 4.27 -3.54 24.69
C GLN A 159 4.74 -2.56 23.60
N ARG A 160 3.96 -2.39 22.54
CA ARG A 160 4.26 -1.42 21.47
C ARG A 160 4.23 -0.01 22.03
N ASN A 161 5.20 0.79 21.60
CA ASN A 161 5.28 2.18 22.05
C ASN A 161 4.36 3.09 21.20
N PRO A 162 3.26 3.62 21.78
CA PRO A 162 2.30 4.43 21.03
C PRO A 162 2.90 5.72 20.49
N LEU A 163 3.89 6.33 21.16
CA LEU A 163 4.55 7.53 20.65
C LEU A 163 5.39 7.25 19.41
N ILE A 164 6.02 6.09 19.36
CA ILE A 164 6.76 5.65 18.16
C ILE A 164 5.79 5.39 17.02
N LEU A 165 4.69 4.69 17.26
CA LEU A 165 3.67 4.41 16.25
C LEU A 165 3.04 5.69 15.70
N ARG A 166 2.71 6.65 16.57
CA ARG A 166 2.23 7.98 16.21
C ARG A 166 3.24 8.73 15.33
N LYS A 167 4.51 8.68 15.69
CA LYS A 167 5.57 9.31 14.89
C LYS A 167 5.68 8.68 13.51
N ILE A 168 5.67 7.35 13.42
CA ILE A 168 5.69 6.62 12.15
C ILE A 168 4.53 7.05 11.25
N LEU A 169 3.30 7.03 11.77
CA LEU A 169 2.12 7.43 11.02
C LEU A 169 2.22 8.87 10.53
N ARG A 170 2.56 9.81 11.41
CA ARG A 170 2.71 11.23 11.05
C ARG A 170 3.78 11.45 9.98
N ASP A 171 4.92 10.79 10.11
CA ASP A 171 6.02 10.91 9.14
C ASP A 171 5.60 10.30 7.79
N TYR A 172 4.85 9.20 7.79
CA TYR A 172 4.28 8.64 6.58
C TYR A 172 3.31 9.61 5.90
N LEU A 173 2.29 10.10 6.62
CA LEU A 173 1.27 11.02 6.09
C LEU A 173 1.89 12.29 5.50
N ARG A 174 2.89 12.87 6.18
CA ARG A 174 3.62 14.06 5.71
C ARG A 174 4.33 13.84 4.38
N ASN A 175 4.73 12.61 4.09
CA ASN A 175 5.52 12.27 2.92
C ASN A 175 4.70 11.64 1.78
N ILE A 176 3.38 11.48 1.92
CA ILE A 176 2.47 11.03 0.85
C ILE A 176 2.65 11.85 -0.44
N PRO A 177 2.83 13.19 -0.40
CA PRO A 177 3.08 13.98 -1.61
C PRO A 177 4.29 13.57 -2.43
N LYS A 178 5.22 12.79 -1.86
CA LYS A 178 6.39 12.25 -2.57
C LYS A 178 6.10 10.97 -3.36
N LEU A 179 4.90 10.41 -3.28
CA LEU A 179 4.52 9.25 -4.07
C LEU A 179 4.52 9.58 -5.57
N ASP A 180 4.80 8.61 -6.42
CA ASP A 180 4.76 8.79 -7.87
C ASP A 180 3.30 8.78 -8.37
N HIS A 181 2.61 9.89 -8.15
CA HIS A 181 1.20 10.06 -8.49
C HIS A 181 0.97 10.01 -10.00
N LYS A 182 1.86 10.59 -10.82
CA LYS A 182 1.73 10.56 -12.29
C LYS A 182 1.68 9.13 -12.82
N LYS A 183 2.61 8.29 -12.36
CA LYS A 183 2.66 6.89 -12.77
C LYS A 183 1.42 6.12 -12.32
N ALA A 184 0.95 6.37 -11.10
CA ALA A 184 -0.27 5.75 -10.60
C ALA A 184 -1.51 6.20 -11.37
N ASP A 185 -1.62 7.49 -11.73
CA ASP A 185 -2.72 8.03 -12.54
C ASP A 185 -2.76 7.36 -13.93
N LEU A 186 -1.63 7.37 -14.65
CA LEU A 186 -1.55 6.83 -16.00
C LEU A 186 -1.87 5.33 -16.05
N GLN A 187 -1.31 4.56 -15.14
CA GLN A 187 -1.53 3.11 -15.11
C GLN A 187 -2.90 2.75 -14.51
N GLY A 188 -3.41 3.55 -13.57
CA GLY A 188 -4.71 3.35 -12.98
C GLY A 188 -5.84 3.46 -14.01
N ILE A 189 -5.78 4.44 -14.89
CA ILE A 189 -6.76 4.60 -15.97
C ILE A 189 -6.88 3.33 -16.82
N LEU A 190 -5.75 2.66 -17.09
CA LEU A 190 -5.72 1.44 -17.90
C LEU A 190 -6.36 0.22 -17.20
N LEU A 191 -6.60 0.28 -15.88
CA LEU A 191 -7.32 -0.78 -15.16
C LEU A 191 -8.84 -0.67 -15.31
N THR A 192 -9.35 0.47 -15.73
CA THR A 192 -10.80 0.73 -15.79
C THR A 192 -11.44 0.13 -17.03
N SER A 193 -12.72 -0.15 -16.97
CA SER A 193 -13.48 -0.71 -18.09
C SER A 193 -13.68 0.28 -19.26
N SER A 194 -13.49 1.56 -19.01
CA SER A 194 -13.67 2.63 -20.00
C SER A 194 -12.56 3.69 -19.86
N PRO A 195 -11.30 3.35 -20.26
CA PRO A 195 -10.14 4.20 -20.00
C PRO A 195 -10.29 5.64 -20.52
N ASP A 196 -10.90 5.86 -21.69
CA ASP A 196 -11.09 7.20 -22.24
C ASP A 196 -12.06 8.05 -21.41
N ARG A 197 -13.20 7.48 -20.99
CA ARG A 197 -14.13 8.18 -20.09
C ARG A 197 -13.50 8.49 -18.75
N THR A 198 -12.82 7.51 -18.14
CA THR A 198 -12.14 7.68 -16.86
C THR A 198 -11.03 8.73 -16.96
N ARG A 199 -10.27 8.76 -18.06
CA ARG A 199 -9.26 9.79 -18.33
C ARG A 199 -9.85 11.20 -18.37
N LYS A 200 -10.96 11.39 -19.09
CA LYS A 200 -11.66 12.68 -19.16
C LYS A 200 -12.18 13.10 -17.79
N ALA A 201 -12.83 12.19 -17.08
CA ALA A 201 -13.34 12.41 -15.73
C ALA A 201 -12.22 12.76 -14.72
N ALA A 202 -11.06 12.09 -14.82
CA ALA A 202 -9.88 12.37 -14.02
C ALA A 202 -9.36 13.79 -14.27
N ILE A 203 -9.21 14.18 -15.53
CA ILE A 203 -8.75 15.54 -15.91
C ILE A 203 -9.70 16.60 -15.36
N GLU A 204 -11.01 16.43 -15.52
CA GLU A 204 -12.02 17.35 -14.97
C GLU A 204 -11.93 17.47 -13.45
N MET A 205 -11.82 16.34 -12.75
CA MET A 205 -11.69 16.31 -11.30
C MET A 205 -10.41 17.02 -10.83
N LEU A 206 -9.25 16.71 -11.42
CA LEU A 206 -7.98 17.34 -11.06
C LEU A 206 -7.98 18.85 -11.38
N LYS A 207 -8.58 19.28 -12.50
CA LYS A 207 -8.79 20.70 -12.81
C LYS A 207 -9.66 21.39 -11.75
N SER A 208 -10.71 20.72 -11.28
CA SER A 208 -11.56 21.29 -10.22
C SER A 208 -10.82 21.48 -8.90
N PHE A 209 -9.87 20.61 -8.58
CA PHE A 209 -9.02 20.75 -7.39
C PHE A 209 -8.00 21.88 -7.53
N SER A 210 -7.46 22.13 -8.71
CA SER A 210 -6.47 23.17 -8.95
C SER A 210 -7.00 24.59 -8.78
N ILE A 211 -8.31 24.79 -8.89
CA ILE A 211 -8.97 26.12 -8.76
C ILE A 211 -9.61 26.35 -7.38
N ARG A 212 -9.73 25.33 -6.55
CA ARG A 212 -10.30 25.46 -5.21
C ARG A 212 -9.23 25.88 -4.20
N ILE A 213 -9.57 26.84 -3.35
CA ILE A 213 -8.77 27.19 -2.18
C ILE A 213 -9.24 26.28 -1.05
N TRP A 214 -8.37 25.37 -0.62
CA TRP A 214 -8.63 24.49 0.51
C TRP A 214 -8.04 25.10 1.79
N PRO A 215 -8.76 25.07 2.95
CA PRO A 215 -8.24 25.61 4.21
C PRO A 215 -7.03 24.81 4.74
N VAL A 216 -6.91 23.56 4.35
CA VAL A 216 -5.73 22.72 4.52
C VAL A 216 -5.50 22.07 3.17
N LEU A 217 -4.27 22.12 2.66
CA LEU A 217 -3.94 21.46 1.41
C LEU A 217 -4.17 19.96 1.58
N PRO A 218 -5.03 19.35 0.76
CA PRO A 218 -5.10 17.89 0.71
C PRO A 218 -3.72 17.37 0.33
N TRP A 219 -3.41 16.20 0.79
CA TRP A 219 -2.12 15.50 0.71
C TRP A 219 -1.32 15.70 -0.56
N ASP A 220 -1.90 15.95 -1.71
CA ASP A 220 -1.12 16.22 -2.91
C ASP A 220 -1.85 17.08 -3.95
N THR A 221 -1.62 18.36 -3.87
CA THR A 221 -1.90 19.27 -4.98
C THR A 221 -0.63 19.66 -5.73
N GLY A 222 0.55 19.28 -5.22
CA GLY A 222 1.83 19.88 -5.61
C GLY A 222 2.20 19.75 -7.08
N ASP A 223 1.65 18.81 -7.82
CA ASP A 223 1.98 18.57 -9.24
C ASP A 223 0.74 18.39 -10.11
N LEU A 224 -0.42 18.96 -9.70
CA LEU A 224 -1.67 18.86 -10.46
C LEU A 224 -1.52 19.27 -11.92
N PRO A 225 -0.86 20.41 -12.27
CA PRO A 225 -0.67 20.79 -13.66
C PRO A 225 0.10 19.74 -14.48
N ALA A 226 1.16 19.17 -13.92
CA ALA A 226 1.93 18.15 -14.61
C ALA A 226 1.16 16.84 -14.74
N ARG A 227 0.39 16.42 -13.71
CA ARG A 227 -0.49 15.25 -13.77
C ARG A 227 -1.54 15.39 -14.86
N ILE A 228 -2.22 16.54 -14.92
CA ILE A 228 -3.20 16.86 -15.98
C ILE A 228 -2.56 16.77 -17.35
N THR A 229 -1.39 17.40 -17.53
CA THR A 229 -0.66 17.39 -18.81
C THR A 229 -0.31 15.97 -19.27
N GLU A 230 0.14 15.10 -18.35
CA GLU A 230 0.46 13.71 -18.70
C GLU A 230 -0.79 12.91 -19.07
N LEU A 231 -1.92 13.13 -18.37
CA LEU A 231 -3.20 12.51 -18.71
C LEU A 231 -3.72 12.95 -20.08
N GLU A 232 -3.56 14.25 -20.44
CA GLU A 232 -3.94 14.77 -21.75
C GLU A 232 -3.12 14.15 -22.89
N LYS A 233 -1.84 13.82 -22.64
CA LYS A 233 -0.95 13.16 -23.60
C LYS A 233 -1.12 11.64 -23.69
N LEU A 234 -1.81 11.02 -22.72
CA LEU A 234 -1.94 9.57 -22.66
C LEU A 234 -2.62 9.04 -23.92
N LYS A 235 -1.89 8.22 -24.67
CA LYS A 235 -2.43 7.45 -25.79
C LYS A 235 -3.01 6.15 -25.23
N LEU A 236 -4.29 5.95 -25.43
CA LEU A 236 -4.97 4.72 -25.04
C LEU A 236 -4.83 3.69 -26.15
N PRO A 237 -4.74 2.39 -25.82
CA PRO A 237 -4.81 1.32 -26.83
C PRO A 237 -6.16 1.39 -27.55
N GLU A 238 -6.15 1.11 -28.85
CA GLU A 238 -7.33 0.99 -29.71
C GLU A 238 -8.17 -0.23 -29.32
#